data_f67573e28672e7ee0ceb1c4fa17faf1c
#
_entry.id   f67573e28672e7ee0ceb1c4fa17faf1c
#
_cell.length_a   1.000
_cell.length_b   1.000
_cell.length_c   1.000
_cell.angle_alpha   90.00
_cell.angle_beta   90.00
_cell.angle_gamma   90.00
#
_symmetry.space_group_name_H-M   'P 1'
#
loop_
_entity.id
_entity.type
_entity.pdbx_description
1 polymer ?
#
loop_
_entity_poly.entity_id
_entity_poly.type
_entity_poly.pdbx_seq_one_letter_code
_entity_poly.pdbx_strand_id
1 'polypeptide(L)'
;MTTLGLNTRNEIVCDLSMCVPEFTRKFDLVVHAAGDQRPEKAESVNHQGTVNLCRGLEHNPPRELVFISSVQVYGKDSGENYDESTPVNPKTEYGKSKYNAEQFLKKWCESHSVTLTILRPPLIVGSRMKGLLHSMVNGIYRGYYFHIKDNESHRSMIHATDVSIVVRKISSFGGIYNITDGVNPSVYDFAEALAYRMGNKRIYTIPMSLVRFAARIGDKIGYSAPITTQKML
;
A
#
# COMPACT_ATOMS: atom_id res chain seq x y z
N MET A 1 -21.47 -1.55 11.36
CA MET A 1 -20.08 -1.17 11.01
C MET A 1 -20.06 0.32 10.76
N THR A 2 -19.26 1.10 11.49
CA THR A 2 -19.12 2.55 11.27
C THR A 2 -17.93 2.79 10.36
N THR A 3 -18.10 3.68 9.39
CA THR A 3 -17.02 4.07 8.46
C THR A 3 -16.63 5.52 8.67
N LEU A 4 -15.32 5.79 8.72
CA LEU A 4 -14.73 7.12 8.79
C LEU A 4 -13.88 7.37 7.54
N GLY A 5 -13.97 8.56 6.96
CA GLY A 5 -13.16 8.94 5.81
C GLY A 5 -13.55 10.27 5.20
N LEU A 6 -12.92 10.62 4.08
CA LEU A 6 -13.09 11.91 3.39
C LEU A 6 -14.40 12.03 2.57
N ASN A 7 -15.07 10.91 2.30
CA ASN A 7 -16.22 10.89 1.42
C ASN A 7 -17.52 10.97 2.23
N THR A 8 -18.51 11.71 1.74
CA THR A 8 -19.86 11.82 2.32
C THR A 8 -20.64 10.49 2.40
N ARG A 9 -20.13 9.42 1.78
CA ARG A 9 -20.66 8.06 1.96
C ARG A 9 -20.27 7.41 3.28
N ASN A 10 -19.30 8.00 4.01
CA ASN A 10 -18.92 7.54 5.34
C ASN A 10 -19.90 8.07 6.39
N GLU A 11 -20.11 7.33 7.45
CA GLU A 11 -20.93 7.76 8.58
C GLU A 11 -20.28 8.96 9.32
N ILE A 12 -18.94 8.95 9.39
CA ILE A 12 -18.15 10.05 9.95
C ILE A 12 -17.25 10.61 8.86
N VAL A 13 -17.42 11.87 8.52
CA VAL A 13 -16.58 12.57 7.55
C VAL A 13 -15.53 13.39 8.30
N CYS A 14 -14.27 12.95 8.22
CA CYS A 14 -13.15 13.61 8.87
C CYS A 14 -11.86 13.37 8.06
N ASP A 15 -11.14 14.44 7.79
CA ASP A 15 -9.76 14.35 7.30
C ASP A 15 -8.82 14.18 8.49
N LEU A 16 -8.41 12.94 8.74
CA LEU A 16 -7.51 12.63 9.85
C LEU A 16 -6.20 13.43 9.83
N SER A 17 -5.76 13.92 8.66
CA SER A 17 -4.57 14.76 8.58
C SER A 17 -4.78 16.15 9.18
N MET A 18 -6.04 16.57 9.35
CA MET A 18 -6.43 17.93 9.72
C MET A 18 -7.26 17.99 11.03
N CYS A 19 -7.98 16.91 11.37
CA CYS A 19 -8.91 16.91 12.49
C CYS A 19 -8.84 15.64 13.33
N VAL A 20 -9.21 15.78 14.60
CA VAL A 20 -9.45 14.67 15.52
C VAL A 20 -10.91 14.25 15.37
N PRO A 21 -11.21 12.98 15.04
CA PRO A 21 -12.59 12.53 14.92
C PRO A 21 -13.27 12.45 16.28
N GLU A 22 -14.57 12.75 16.33
CA GLU A 22 -15.39 12.55 17.51
C GLU A 22 -16.15 11.23 17.41
N PHE A 23 -16.05 10.41 18.46
CA PHE A 23 -16.75 9.15 18.56
C PHE A 23 -17.72 9.17 19.74
N THR A 24 -18.99 8.98 19.46
CA THR A 24 -20.07 8.97 20.47
C THR A 24 -20.30 7.59 21.08
N ARG A 25 -19.58 6.57 20.58
CA ARG A 25 -19.74 5.18 21.05
C ARG A 25 -18.38 4.48 21.12
N LYS A 26 -18.30 3.44 21.96
CA LYS A 26 -17.16 2.54 22.00
C LYS A 26 -17.24 1.53 20.83
N PHE A 27 -16.06 1.15 20.33
CA PHE A 27 -15.91 0.09 19.32
C PHE A 27 -15.16 -1.11 19.91
N ASP A 28 -15.56 -2.33 19.55
CA ASP A 28 -14.79 -3.52 19.91
C ASP A 28 -13.52 -3.63 19.04
N LEU A 29 -13.66 -3.36 17.75
CA LEU A 29 -12.59 -3.42 16.77
C LEU A 29 -12.54 -2.13 15.95
N VAL A 30 -11.33 -1.56 15.85
CA VAL A 30 -11.01 -0.48 14.90
C VAL A 30 -10.03 -1.00 13.86
N VAL A 31 -10.37 -0.85 12.58
CA VAL A 31 -9.48 -1.16 11.46
C VAL A 31 -9.01 0.14 10.81
N HIS A 32 -7.73 0.46 11.02
CA HIS A 32 -7.12 1.66 10.49
C HIS A 32 -6.43 1.36 9.15
N ALA A 33 -7.12 1.65 8.06
CA ALA A 33 -6.64 1.43 6.69
C ALA A 33 -6.43 2.75 5.90
N ALA A 34 -6.60 3.90 6.55
CA ALA A 34 -6.30 5.17 5.92
C ALA A 34 -4.81 5.29 5.59
N GLY A 35 -4.51 5.90 4.44
CA GLY A 35 -3.12 6.10 4.04
C GLY A 35 -2.99 6.79 2.68
N ASP A 36 -1.87 7.49 2.51
CA ASP A 36 -1.50 8.15 1.26
C ASP A 36 -0.02 7.82 0.94
N GLN A 37 0.24 7.47 -0.32
CA GLN A 37 1.59 7.10 -0.79
C GLN A 37 2.37 8.31 -1.32
N ARG A 38 1.72 9.46 -1.53
CA ARG A 38 2.37 10.66 -2.03
C ARG A 38 3.34 11.20 -0.97
N PRO A 39 4.63 11.44 -1.32
CA PRO A 39 5.64 11.85 -0.36
C PRO A 39 5.24 13.08 0.46
N GLU A 40 4.63 14.09 -0.19
CA GLU A 40 4.20 15.35 0.43
C GLU A 40 3.02 15.21 1.40
N LYS A 41 2.30 14.07 1.36
CA LYS A 41 1.15 13.79 2.23
C LYS A 41 1.39 12.62 3.17
N ALA A 42 2.43 11.85 2.95
CA ALA A 42 2.66 10.62 3.68
C ALA A 42 2.71 10.84 5.20
N GLU A 43 3.49 11.81 5.66
CA GLU A 43 3.62 12.07 7.10
C GLU A 43 2.32 12.57 7.71
N SER A 44 1.66 13.56 7.07
CA SER A 44 0.43 14.14 7.62
C SER A 44 -0.74 13.15 7.66
N VAL A 45 -0.88 12.30 6.63
CA VAL A 45 -1.99 11.34 6.55
C VAL A 45 -1.70 10.07 7.34
N ASN A 46 -0.50 9.47 7.15
CA ASN A 46 -0.23 8.14 7.69
C ASN A 46 0.18 8.18 9.16
N HIS A 47 1.03 9.13 9.57
CA HIS A 47 1.48 9.23 10.95
C HIS A 47 0.59 10.19 11.76
N GLN A 48 0.52 11.48 11.38
CA GLN A 48 -0.30 12.43 12.13
C GLN A 48 -1.78 12.05 12.13
N GLY A 49 -2.30 11.52 11.02
CA GLY A 49 -3.66 10.98 10.95
C GLY A 49 -3.91 9.82 11.90
N THR A 50 -2.91 8.95 12.10
CA THR A 50 -2.97 7.88 13.11
C THR A 50 -3.01 8.44 14.52
N VAL A 51 -2.19 9.47 14.81
CA VAL A 51 -2.21 10.17 16.11
C VAL A 51 -3.58 10.78 16.36
N ASN A 52 -4.15 11.45 15.38
CA ASN A 52 -5.46 12.09 15.51
C ASN A 52 -6.59 11.05 15.70
N LEU A 53 -6.54 9.91 15.00
CA LEU A 53 -7.47 8.81 15.24
C LEU A 53 -7.43 8.35 16.70
N CYS A 54 -6.23 8.11 17.23
CA CYS A 54 -6.05 7.66 18.61
C CYS A 54 -6.50 8.71 19.63
N ARG A 55 -6.27 10.02 19.38
CA ARG A 55 -6.82 11.10 20.21
C ARG A 55 -8.34 11.06 20.26
N GLY A 56 -9.01 10.79 19.13
CA GLY A 56 -10.46 10.62 19.11
C GLY A 56 -10.94 9.40 19.90
N LEU A 57 -10.12 8.36 20.00
CA LEU A 57 -10.41 7.13 20.74
C LEU A 57 -9.99 7.18 22.23
N GLU A 58 -9.35 8.26 22.68
CA GLU A 58 -8.72 8.37 24.01
C GLU A 58 -9.67 8.07 25.16
N HIS A 59 -10.91 8.58 25.08
CA HIS A 59 -11.91 8.38 26.14
C HIS A 59 -12.61 7.02 26.07
N ASN A 60 -12.61 6.37 24.92
CA ASN A 60 -13.25 5.08 24.67
C ASN A 60 -12.38 4.20 23.78
N PRO A 61 -11.21 3.75 24.26
CA PRO A 61 -10.31 2.93 23.46
C PRO A 61 -11.00 1.60 23.08
N PRO A 62 -10.77 1.10 21.86
CA PRO A 62 -11.33 -0.18 21.41
C PRO A 62 -10.66 -1.33 22.16
N ARG A 63 -11.24 -2.52 22.09
CA ARG A 63 -10.56 -3.73 22.58
C ARG A 63 -9.43 -4.16 21.62
N GLU A 64 -9.65 -4.02 20.32
CA GLU A 64 -8.76 -4.46 19.27
C GLU A 64 -8.53 -3.34 18.24
N LEU A 65 -7.29 -3.16 17.81
CA LEU A 65 -6.92 -2.24 16.73
C LEU A 65 -6.08 -2.97 15.70
N VAL A 66 -6.55 -2.99 14.45
CA VAL A 66 -5.79 -3.51 13.32
C VAL A 66 -5.28 -2.35 12.48
N PHE A 67 -3.97 -2.27 12.31
CA PHE A 67 -3.32 -1.26 11.47
C PHE A 67 -2.81 -1.86 10.17
N ILE A 68 -3.22 -1.29 9.04
CA ILE A 68 -2.69 -1.65 7.73
C ILE A 68 -1.44 -0.82 7.45
N SER A 69 -0.28 -1.43 7.71
CA SER A 69 1.04 -0.89 7.43
C SER A 69 1.48 -1.23 6.00
N SER A 70 2.76 -1.53 5.78
CA SER A 70 3.31 -1.92 4.47
C SER A 70 4.66 -2.61 4.63
N VAL A 71 5.02 -3.51 3.71
CA VAL A 71 6.39 -4.05 3.59
C VAL A 71 7.45 -2.98 3.28
N GLN A 72 7.05 -1.78 2.83
CA GLN A 72 7.99 -0.68 2.58
C GLN A 72 8.68 -0.17 3.86
N VAL A 73 8.23 -0.56 5.04
CA VAL A 73 8.92 -0.28 6.30
C VAL A 73 10.29 -0.96 6.36
N TYR A 74 10.51 -2.06 5.66
CA TYR A 74 11.81 -2.74 5.60
C TYR A 74 12.87 -1.95 4.81
N GLY A 75 12.44 -1.04 3.92
CA GLY A 75 13.32 -0.18 3.15
C GLY A 75 14.23 -0.90 2.16
N LYS A 76 13.82 -2.07 1.70
CA LYS A 76 14.56 -2.86 0.73
C LYS A 76 13.78 -2.93 -0.58
N ASP A 77 14.48 -2.68 -1.68
CA ASP A 77 13.89 -2.65 -3.02
C ASP A 77 13.86 -4.03 -3.67
N SER A 78 14.70 -4.95 -3.16
CA SER A 78 14.79 -6.34 -3.62
C SER A 78 15.27 -7.24 -2.48
N GLY A 79 14.98 -8.51 -2.61
CA GLY A 79 15.40 -9.59 -1.69
C GLY A 79 14.34 -10.66 -1.55
N GLU A 80 14.69 -11.73 -0.87
CA GLU A 80 13.84 -12.89 -0.66
C GLU A 80 13.64 -13.16 0.84
N ASN A 81 12.53 -13.80 1.16
CA ASN A 81 12.24 -14.33 2.49
C ASN A 81 12.28 -13.29 3.61
N TYR A 82 11.73 -12.08 3.39
CA TYR A 82 11.53 -11.12 4.46
C TYR A 82 10.44 -11.59 5.41
N ASP A 83 10.81 -11.81 6.64
CA ASP A 83 9.92 -12.10 7.74
C ASP A 83 9.80 -10.90 8.71
N GLU A 84 9.00 -11.04 9.75
CA GLU A 84 8.75 -10.00 10.73
C GLU A 84 9.96 -9.69 11.62
N SER A 85 10.97 -10.56 11.67
CA SER A 85 12.25 -10.35 12.35
C SER A 85 13.23 -9.51 11.54
N THR A 86 12.98 -9.35 10.25
CA THR A 86 13.80 -8.54 9.35
C THR A 86 13.92 -7.10 9.87
N PRO A 87 15.15 -6.55 10.01
CA PRO A 87 15.35 -5.20 10.49
C PRO A 87 14.62 -4.15 9.65
N VAL A 88 13.86 -3.30 10.34
CA VAL A 88 13.10 -2.19 9.72
C VAL A 88 14.04 -1.02 9.47
N ASN A 89 14.10 -0.53 8.22
CA ASN A 89 14.92 0.61 7.81
C ASN A 89 14.29 1.35 6.61
N PRO A 90 13.14 2.02 6.80
CA PRO A 90 12.38 2.62 5.70
C PRO A 90 13.18 3.73 5.01
N LYS A 91 13.23 3.71 3.67
CA LYS A 91 13.95 4.69 2.86
C LYS A 91 13.02 5.75 2.26
N THR A 92 11.78 5.39 1.96
CA THR A 92 10.80 6.30 1.37
C THR A 92 10.03 7.06 2.44
N GLU A 93 9.54 8.26 2.14
CA GLU A 93 8.68 9.03 3.06
C GLU A 93 7.42 8.25 3.45
N TYR A 94 6.86 7.50 2.52
CA TYR A 94 5.74 6.60 2.81
C TYR A 94 6.13 5.48 3.80
N GLY A 95 7.25 4.79 3.57
CA GLY A 95 7.72 3.74 4.49
C GLY A 95 8.02 4.30 5.89
N LYS A 96 8.67 5.47 5.97
CA LYS A 96 8.95 6.18 7.23
C LYS A 96 7.67 6.53 7.98
N SER A 97 6.69 7.13 7.29
CA SER A 97 5.42 7.53 7.91
C SER A 97 4.62 6.33 8.44
N LYS A 98 4.61 5.20 7.69
CA LYS A 98 3.98 3.96 8.17
C LYS A 98 4.72 3.38 9.38
N TYR A 99 6.05 3.40 9.38
CA TYR A 99 6.84 2.94 10.53
C TYR A 99 6.64 3.83 11.76
N ASN A 100 6.62 5.16 11.59
CA ASN A 100 6.34 6.09 12.69
C ASN A 100 4.96 5.82 13.29
N ALA A 101 3.96 5.56 12.46
CA ALA A 101 2.63 5.18 12.92
C ALA A 101 2.64 3.83 13.68
N GLU A 102 3.40 2.82 13.22
CA GLU A 102 3.56 1.57 13.97
C GLU A 102 4.15 1.81 15.37
N GLN A 103 5.21 2.64 15.47
CA GLN A 103 5.86 2.94 16.74
C GLN A 103 4.93 3.71 17.69
N PHE A 104 4.18 4.67 17.16
CA PHE A 104 3.18 5.40 17.94
C PHE A 104 2.09 4.45 18.46
N LEU A 105 1.50 3.63 17.58
CA LEU A 105 0.43 2.69 17.93
C LEU A 105 0.87 1.67 18.99
N LYS A 106 2.10 1.16 18.92
CA LYS A 106 2.62 0.23 19.95
C LYS A 106 2.55 0.86 21.35
N LYS A 107 3.03 2.09 21.48
CA LYS A 107 3.02 2.81 22.77
C LYS A 107 1.60 3.14 23.22
N TRP A 108 0.78 3.66 22.31
CA TRP A 108 -0.60 4.04 22.63
C TRP A 108 -1.46 2.83 23.01
N CYS A 109 -1.39 1.75 22.25
CA CYS A 109 -2.14 0.54 22.55
C CYS A 109 -1.72 -0.13 23.86
N GLU A 110 -0.41 -0.16 24.14
CA GLU A 110 0.12 -0.65 25.42
C GLU A 110 -0.42 0.15 26.60
N SER A 111 -0.39 1.49 26.53
CA SER A 111 -0.90 2.38 27.60
C SER A 111 -2.41 2.27 27.83
N HIS A 112 -3.19 1.85 26.82
CA HIS A 112 -4.65 1.73 26.88
C HIS A 112 -5.15 0.29 26.93
N SER A 113 -4.27 -0.70 27.08
CA SER A 113 -4.62 -2.13 27.08
C SER A 113 -5.40 -2.58 25.84
N VAL A 114 -5.05 -2.02 24.66
CA VAL A 114 -5.62 -2.35 23.35
C VAL A 114 -4.80 -3.45 22.68
N THR A 115 -5.44 -4.50 22.21
CA THR A 115 -4.76 -5.52 21.39
C THR A 115 -4.44 -4.95 20.03
N LEU A 116 -3.14 -4.75 19.72
CA LEU A 116 -2.68 -4.20 18.45
C LEU A 116 -2.24 -5.30 17.50
N THR A 117 -2.85 -5.36 16.31
CA THR A 117 -2.42 -6.19 15.19
C THR A 117 -1.94 -5.30 14.05
N ILE A 118 -0.68 -5.44 13.63
CA ILE A 118 -0.08 -4.71 12.52
C ILE A 118 0.03 -5.67 11.33
N LEU A 119 -0.57 -5.30 10.21
CA LEU A 119 -0.46 -6.02 8.95
C LEU A 119 0.47 -5.27 8.00
N ARG A 120 1.48 -5.96 7.48
CA ARG A 120 2.42 -5.44 6.49
C ARG A 120 2.15 -6.09 5.12
N PRO A 121 1.15 -5.63 4.37
CA PRO A 121 0.90 -6.12 3.02
C PRO A 121 1.99 -5.65 2.07
N PRO A 122 2.29 -6.47 1.03
CA PRO A 122 3.01 -6.04 -0.15
C PRO A 122 2.08 -5.24 -1.08
N LEU A 123 2.11 -5.51 -2.37
CA LEU A 123 1.25 -4.89 -3.35
C LEU A 123 -0.19 -5.40 -3.20
N ILE A 124 -1.12 -4.51 -2.81
CA ILE A 124 -2.54 -4.86 -2.73
C ILE A 124 -3.16 -4.69 -4.12
N VAL A 125 -3.72 -5.79 -4.65
CA VAL A 125 -4.42 -5.80 -5.94
C VAL A 125 -5.93 -5.84 -5.74
N GLY A 126 -6.69 -5.27 -6.68
CA GLY A 126 -8.15 -5.24 -6.62
C GLY A 126 -8.77 -4.23 -7.59
N SER A 127 -10.09 -4.14 -7.61
CA SER A 127 -10.84 -3.31 -8.56
C SER A 127 -10.59 -1.79 -8.45
N ARG A 128 -10.06 -1.33 -7.31
CA ARG A 128 -9.79 0.10 -7.03
C ARG A 128 -8.29 0.39 -6.91
N MET A 129 -7.44 -0.46 -7.48
CA MET A 129 -5.99 -0.24 -7.44
C MET A 129 -5.61 1.09 -8.10
N LYS A 130 -4.54 1.70 -7.59
CA LYS A 130 -4.00 2.99 -8.07
C LYS A 130 -2.52 2.81 -8.45
N GLY A 131 -1.92 3.88 -8.98
CA GLY A 131 -0.49 3.92 -9.27
C GLY A 131 -0.08 3.02 -10.44
N LEU A 132 1.09 2.41 -10.32
CA LEU A 132 1.73 1.64 -11.40
C LEU A 132 0.86 0.50 -11.95
N LEU A 133 0.21 -0.26 -11.07
CA LEU A 133 -0.68 -1.35 -11.50
C LEU A 133 -1.89 -0.84 -12.30
N HIS A 134 -2.48 0.27 -11.87
CA HIS A 134 -3.58 0.89 -12.63
C HIS A 134 -3.11 1.31 -14.03
N SER A 135 -1.91 1.91 -14.11
CA SER A 135 -1.31 2.29 -15.39
C SER A 135 -1.02 1.08 -16.28
N MET A 136 -0.54 -0.02 -15.71
CA MET A 136 -0.30 -1.28 -16.41
C MET A 136 -1.62 -1.86 -16.97
N VAL A 137 -2.65 -1.97 -16.13
CA VAL A 137 -3.98 -2.45 -16.53
C VAL A 137 -4.55 -1.61 -17.68
N ASN A 138 -4.50 -0.28 -17.57
CA ASN A 138 -4.95 0.61 -18.62
C ASN A 138 -4.11 0.48 -19.89
N GLY A 139 -2.80 0.32 -19.76
CA GLY A 139 -1.88 0.13 -20.87
C GLY A 139 -2.20 -1.17 -21.64
N ILE A 140 -2.45 -2.27 -20.93
CA ILE A 140 -2.86 -3.55 -21.52
C ILE A 140 -4.22 -3.41 -22.20
N TYR A 141 -5.20 -2.83 -21.50
CA TYR A 141 -6.54 -2.64 -22.04
C TYR A 141 -6.54 -1.84 -23.35
N ARG A 142 -5.76 -0.77 -23.39
CA ARG A 142 -5.64 0.12 -24.57
C ARG A 142 -4.61 -0.34 -25.60
N GLY A 143 -3.83 -1.41 -25.32
CA GLY A 143 -2.87 -2.00 -26.26
C GLY A 143 -1.54 -1.26 -26.39
N TYR A 144 -1.17 -0.40 -25.42
CA TYR A 144 0.13 0.30 -25.40
C TYR A 144 1.06 -0.13 -24.27
N TYR A 145 0.73 -1.22 -23.56
CA TYR A 145 1.65 -1.80 -22.59
C TYR A 145 2.74 -2.60 -23.29
N PHE A 146 3.98 -2.36 -22.91
CA PHE A 146 5.15 -3.10 -23.36
C PHE A 146 5.87 -3.66 -22.14
N HIS A 147 6.22 -4.93 -22.22
CA HIS A 147 7.10 -5.55 -21.22
C HIS A 147 8.55 -5.36 -21.64
N ILE A 148 9.43 -5.10 -20.67
CA ILE A 148 10.88 -5.00 -20.92
C ILE A 148 11.45 -6.41 -20.94
N LYS A 149 12.07 -6.79 -22.06
CA LYS A 149 12.71 -8.11 -22.22
C LYS A 149 13.74 -8.34 -21.12
N ASP A 150 13.81 -9.58 -20.64
CA ASP A 150 14.73 -10.02 -19.60
C ASP A 150 14.53 -9.37 -18.22
N ASN A 151 13.35 -8.76 -17.98
CA ASN A 151 12.94 -8.29 -16.66
C ASN A 151 12.22 -9.41 -15.90
N GLU A 152 12.96 -10.13 -15.09
CA GLU A 152 12.46 -11.23 -14.25
C GLU A 152 12.00 -10.76 -12.85
N SER A 153 11.68 -9.49 -12.68
CA SER A 153 11.22 -8.96 -11.39
C SER A 153 9.96 -9.66 -10.91
N HIS A 154 10.04 -10.31 -9.77
CA HIS A 154 8.90 -10.90 -9.07
C HIS A 154 8.29 -9.90 -8.08
N ARG A 155 7.00 -10.03 -7.82
CA ARG A 155 6.28 -9.17 -6.87
C ARG A 155 5.35 -10.00 -5.99
N SER A 156 5.57 -9.90 -4.68
CA SER A 156 4.57 -10.39 -3.73
C SER A 156 3.31 -9.53 -3.82
N MET A 157 2.16 -10.18 -3.78
CA MET A 157 0.86 -9.53 -3.89
C MET A 157 -0.11 -10.10 -2.87
N ILE A 158 -1.20 -9.39 -2.65
CA ILE A 158 -2.37 -9.89 -1.93
C ILE A 158 -3.63 -9.24 -2.49
N HIS A 159 -4.70 -9.99 -2.63
CA HIS A 159 -5.96 -9.40 -3.08
C HIS A 159 -6.64 -8.65 -1.93
N ALA A 160 -7.27 -7.51 -2.23
CA ALA A 160 -7.91 -6.65 -1.23
C ALA A 160 -8.99 -7.39 -0.40
N THR A 161 -9.69 -8.34 -1.00
CA THR A 161 -10.66 -9.20 -0.30
C THR A 161 -9.97 -10.06 0.75
N ASP A 162 -8.77 -10.61 0.43
CA ASP A 162 -8.04 -11.49 1.33
C ASP A 162 -7.48 -10.69 2.53
N VAL A 163 -7.05 -9.45 2.33
CA VAL A 163 -6.74 -8.54 3.44
C VAL A 163 -7.92 -8.43 4.41
N SER A 164 -9.14 -8.27 3.90
CA SER A 164 -10.35 -8.18 4.75
C SER A 164 -10.69 -9.48 5.48
N ILE A 165 -10.37 -10.63 4.88
CA ILE A 165 -10.53 -11.96 5.51
C ILE A 165 -9.50 -12.12 6.64
N VAL A 166 -8.23 -11.77 6.37
CA VAL A 166 -7.15 -11.82 7.36
C VAL A 166 -7.47 -10.93 8.55
N VAL A 167 -7.87 -9.67 8.33
CA VAL A 167 -8.28 -8.74 9.40
C VAL A 167 -9.27 -9.40 10.35
N ARG A 168 -10.33 -10.01 9.83
CA ARG A 168 -11.37 -10.66 10.66
C ARG A 168 -10.87 -11.88 11.43
N LYS A 169 -9.88 -12.59 10.88
CA LYS A 169 -9.36 -13.81 11.50
C LYS A 169 -8.36 -13.56 12.61
N ILE A 170 -7.58 -12.49 12.50
CA ILE A 170 -6.42 -12.30 13.37
C ILE A 170 -6.46 -11.00 14.21
N SER A 171 -7.55 -10.25 14.18
CA SER A 171 -7.67 -8.98 14.93
C SER A 171 -7.39 -9.13 16.44
N SER A 172 -7.79 -10.27 17.03
CA SER A 172 -7.66 -10.54 18.46
C SER A 172 -6.31 -11.15 18.86
N PHE A 173 -5.44 -11.54 17.92
CA PHE A 173 -4.18 -12.20 18.27
C PHE A 173 -3.08 -11.22 18.70
N GLY A 174 -3.15 -9.97 18.22
CA GLY A 174 -2.06 -9.01 18.41
C GLY A 174 -0.80 -9.40 17.62
N GLY A 175 0.18 -8.49 17.59
CA GLY A 175 1.46 -8.75 16.93
C GLY A 175 1.60 -8.15 15.54
N ILE A 176 2.66 -8.53 14.83
CA ILE A 176 3.01 -8.02 13.50
C ILE A 176 3.01 -9.19 12.53
N TYR A 177 2.44 -9.00 11.35
CA TYR A 177 2.32 -10.04 10.34
C TYR A 177 2.58 -9.49 8.93
N ASN A 178 3.50 -10.12 8.21
CA ASN A 178 3.59 -9.99 6.77
C ASN A 178 2.47 -10.81 6.14
N ILE A 179 1.69 -10.21 5.27
CA ILE A 179 0.56 -10.89 4.64
C ILE A 179 0.71 -10.91 3.13
N THR A 180 0.52 -12.07 2.53
CA THR A 180 0.62 -12.29 1.08
C THR A 180 -0.31 -13.44 0.69
N ASP A 181 -0.61 -13.57 -0.60
CA ASP A 181 -1.31 -14.74 -1.17
C ASP A 181 -0.42 -15.98 -1.34
N GLY A 182 0.89 -15.85 -1.02
CA GLY A 182 1.87 -16.92 -1.15
C GLY A 182 2.39 -17.12 -2.56
N VAL A 183 1.91 -16.36 -3.55
CA VAL A 183 2.36 -16.40 -4.93
C VAL A 183 3.13 -15.15 -5.27
N ASN A 184 4.32 -15.31 -5.86
CA ASN A 184 5.18 -14.21 -6.27
C ASN A 184 5.36 -14.25 -7.80
N PRO A 185 4.36 -13.87 -8.60
CA PRO A 185 4.46 -13.89 -10.04
C PRO A 185 5.52 -12.90 -10.54
N SER A 186 6.13 -13.22 -11.68
CA SER A 186 6.88 -12.20 -12.39
C SER A 186 5.94 -11.10 -12.88
N VAL A 187 6.47 -9.89 -13.09
CA VAL A 187 5.69 -8.79 -13.67
C VAL A 187 5.15 -9.19 -15.04
N TYR A 188 5.89 -10.03 -15.78
CA TYR A 188 5.46 -10.54 -17.08
C TYR A 188 4.27 -11.49 -16.95
N ASP A 189 4.37 -12.52 -16.09
CA ASP A 189 3.27 -13.49 -15.87
C ASP A 189 1.99 -12.81 -15.41
N PHE A 190 2.13 -11.82 -14.53
CA PHE A 190 1.00 -11.04 -14.06
C PHE A 190 0.37 -10.23 -15.20
N ALA A 191 1.17 -9.61 -16.05
CA ALA A 191 0.69 -8.87 -17.21
C ALA A 191 0.02 -9.79 -18.24
N GLU A 192 0.57 -10.99 -18.50
CA GLU A 192 -0.04 -11.99 -19.38
C GLU A 192 -1.39 -12.48 -18.85
N ALA A 193 -1.46 -12.79 -17.55
CA ALA A 193 -2.71 -13.20 -16.92
C ALA A 193 -3.81 -12.13 -17.05
N LEU A 194 -3.44 -10.85 -16.86
CA LEU A 194 -4.35 -9.73 -17.07
C LEU A 194 -4.79 -9.61 -18.54
N ALA A 195 -3.84 -9.70 -19.47
CA ALA A 195 -4.10 -9.61 -20.91
C ALA A 195 -5.04 -10.71 -21.38
N TYR A 196 -4.83 -11.94 -20.91
CA TYR A 196 -5.73 -13.06 -21.18
C TYR A 196 -7.14 -12.80 -20.68
N ARG A 197 -7.29 -12.33 -19.42
CA ARG A 197 -8.60 -12.01 -18.83
C ARG A 197 -9.31 -10.83 -19.51
N MET A 198 -8.57 -9.95 -20.15
CA MET A 198 -9.10 -8.79 -20.90
C MET A 198 -9.41 -9.09 -22.37
N GLY A 199 -9.62 -10.34 -22.73
CA GLY A 199 -9.96 -10.74 -24.10
C GLY A 199 -8.74 -11.08 -24.94
N ASN A 200 -7.77 -11.74 -24.33
CA ASN A 200 -6.58 -12.26 -25.01
C ASN A 200 -5.74 -11.16 -25.69
N LYS A 201 -5.53 -10.05 -24.99
CA LYS A 201 -4.68 -8.95 -25.47
C LYS A 201 -3.23 -9.42 -25.61
N ARG A 202 -2.57 -8.97 -26.65
CA ARG A 202 -1.16 -9.32 -26.88
C ARG A 202 -0.25 -8.38 -26.11
N ILE A 203 0.73 -8.94 -25.39
CA ILE A 203 1.81 -8.19 -24.75
C ILE A 203 3.03 -8.25 -25.65
N TYR A 204 3.56 -7.09 -25.99
CA TYR A 204 4.80 -6.96 -26.75
C TYR A 204 5.96 -6.78 -25.81
N THR A 205 7.05 -7.48 -26.06
CA THR A 205 8.31 -7.31 -25.35
C THR A 205 9.26 -6.43 -26.15
N ILE A 206 9.89 -5.48 -25.48
CA ILE A 206 10.89 -4.59 -26.10
C ILE A 206 12.23 -4.72 -25.36
N PRO A 207 13.36 -4.70 -26.10
CA PRO A 207 14.68 -4.72 -25.49
C PRO A 207 14.94 -3.49 -24.63
N MET A 208 15.66 -3.65 -23.52
CA MET A 208 16.03 -2.54 -22.64
C MET A 208 16.81 -1.43 -23.38
N SER A 209 17.57 -1.79 -24.42
CA SER A 209 18.29 -0.80 -25.26
C SER A 209 17.37 0.20 -25.93
N LEU A 210 16.21 -0.26 -26.44
CA LEU A 210 15.20 0.62 -27.06
C LEU A 210 14.54 1.52 -26.00
N VAL A 211 14.27 0.99 -24.81
CA VAL A 211 13.71 1.77 -23.70
C VAL A 211 14.68 2.88 -23.28
N ARG A 212 15.96 2.55 -23.12
CA ARG A 212 17.02 3.55 -22.81
C ARG A 212 17.17 4.61 -23.91
N PHE A 213 17.08 4.20 -25.16
CA PHE A 213 17.13 5.14 -26.29
C PHE A 213 15.93 6.10 -26.25
N ALA A 214 14.71 5.57 -26.08
CA ALA A 214 13.50 6.39 -25.96
C ALA A 214 13.56 7.34 -24.76
N ALA A 215 14.09 6.87 -23.61
CA ALA A 215 14.26 7.70 -22.41
C ALA A 215 15.23 8.88 -22.66
N ARG A 216 16.36 8.66 -23.36
CA ARG A 216 17.31 9.72 -23.74
C ARG A 216 16.68 10.77 -24.66
N ILE A 217 15.79 10.34 -25.55
CA ILE A 217 15.01 11.29 -26.36
C ILE A 217 14.01 12.03 -25.47
N GLY A 218 13.34 11.34 -24.57
CA GLY A 218 12.41 11.94 -23.61
C GLY A 218 13.06 12.99 -22.72
N ASP A 219 14.30 12.76 -22.28
CA ASP A 219 15.09 13.75 -21.50
C ASP A 219 15.34 15.06 -22.25
N LYS A 220 15.46 14.98 -23.59
CA LYS A 220 15.60 16.17 -24.46
C LYS A 220 14.29 16.92 -24.66
N ILE A 221 13.16 16.24 -24.61
CA ILE A 221 11.80 16.81 -24.77
C ILE A 221 11.34 17.46 -23.45
N GLY A 222 11.93 17.05 -22.32
CA GLY A 222 11.64 17.61 -21.00
C GLY A 222 10.56 16.86 -20.22
N TYR A 223 10.08 17.48 -19.12
CA TYR A 223 9.24 16.85 -18.10
C TYR A 223 7.91 16.25 -18.61
N SER A 224 7.45 16.70 -19.78
CA SER A 224 6.20 16.21 -20.41
C SER A 224 6.35 14.89 -21.15
N ALA A 225 7.58 14.39 -21.32
CA ALA A 225 7.80 13.13 -22.03
C ALA A 225 7.25 11.93 -21.21
N PRO A 226 6.61 10.96 -21.87
CA PRO A 226 6.04 9.78 -21.20
C PRO A 226 7.12 8.87 -20.60
N ILE A 227 8.34 8.88 -21.16
CA ILE A 227 9.49 8.10 -20.71
C ILE A 227 10.69 9.03 -20.62
N THR A 228 11.35 9.08 -19.47
CA THR A 228 12.62 9.77 -19.21
C THR A 228 13.54 8.87 -18.39
N THR A 229 14.86 9.14 -18.39
CA THR A 229 15.79 8.36 -17.55
C THR A 229 15.43 8.45 -16.07
N GLN A 230 14.95 9.59 -15.62
CA GLN A 230 14.50 9.79 -14.23
C GLN A 230 13.23 9.00 -13.88
N LYS A 231 12.36 8.69 -14.84
CA LYS A 231 11.15 7.88 -14.64
C LYS A 231 11.40 6.37 -14.79
N MET A 232 12.61 5.98 -15.16
CA MET A 232 13.04 4.58 -15.29
C MET A 232 13.71 4.04 -14.02
N LEU A 233 14.14 4.91 -13.11
CA LEU A 233 14.67 4.59 -11.79
C LEU A 233 13.55 4.52 -10.76
#